data_273566495678fe0b714eb33007adbb31
#
_entry.id   273566495678fe0b714eb33007adbb31
#
_cell.length_a   1.000
_cell.length_b   1.000
_cell.length_c   1.000
_cell.angle_alpha   90.00
_cell.angle_beta   90.00
_cell.angle_gamma   90.00
#
_symmetry.space_group_name_H-M   'P 1'
#
loop_
_entity.id
_entity.type
_entity.pdbx_description
1 polymer ?
#
loop_
_entity_poly.entity_id
_entity_poly.type
_entity_poly.pdbx_seq_one_letter_code
_entity_poly.pdbx_strand_id
1 'polypeptide(L)'
;MDSEEEEITYKRKKLERIKITDERFENFAQSQILEKLLGAERLKNFLFCDLSHLYFYHYVCESVNDLNWGCAWRSLQSALRFQLSLEDKKEDISFYNLFIKYGSKDILIEIFEKMSNKTNKEEIIKILSRKEFAPFENSDGWAEPFISQLVLYDYGYKGDLILVNGYPNRSYAPKEVFDKTVNFDEFKQILKSHFSQKNPGPIILDDSCASICVIGIKFNEGNDNVDLMIMDPHDSGSAGKGLYIITLDKNGEFVQKEPEELILASTSIYFAENKPWMVYIPKTE
;
A
#
# COMPACT_ATOMS: atom_id res chain seq x y z
N MET A 1 29.07 24.07 -5.53
CA MET A 1 27.82 23.42 -5.91
C MET A 1 27.24 22.95 -4.60
N ASP A 2 26.08 23.43 -4.25
CA ASP A 2 25.47 23.13 -2.95
C ASP A 2 25.08 21.65 -2.88
N SER A 3 25.20 21.06 -1.71
CA SER A 3 24.86 19.64 -1.47
C SER A 3 23.43 19.28 -1.94
N GLU A 4 22.50 20.23 -1.89
CA GLU A 4 21.14 20.11 -2.41
C GLU A 4 21.09 19.97 -3.95
N GLU A 5 21.90 20.70 -4.70
CA GLU A 5 21.96 20.57 -6.16
C GLU A 5 22.54 19.21 -6.61
N GLU A 6 23.52 18.70 -5.87
CA GLU A 6 24.07 17.37 -6.13
C GLU A 6 23.07 16.27 -5.82
N GLU A 7 22.31 16.38 -4.73
CA GLU A 7 21.28 15.44 -4.35
C GLU A 7 20.12 15.44 -5.35
N ILE A 8 19.61 16.61 -5.74
CA ILE A 8 18.55 16.74 -6.75
C ILE A 8 19.02 16.18 -8.09
N THR A 9 20.27 16.41 -8.47
CA THR A 9 20.86 15.89 -9.71
C THR A 9 20.98 14.36 -9.68
N TYR A 10 21.37 13.78 -8.55
CA TYR A 10 21.42 12.33 -8.36
C TYR A 10 20.01 11.71 -8.46
N LYS A 11 19.03 12.30 -7.79
CA LYS A 11 17.62 11.90 -7.83
C LYS A 11 17.07 11.94 -9.26
N ARG A 12 17.31 13.02 -9.99
CA ARG A 12 16.92 13.14 -11.40
C ARG A 12 17.58 12.08 -12.27
N LYS A 13 18.89 11.83 -12.12
CA LYS A 13 19.59 10.79 -12.87
C LYS A 13 19.07 9.37 -12.58
N LYS A 14 18.68 9.07 -11.35
CA LYS A 14 18.07 7.78 -11.01
C LYS A 14 16.72 7.61 -11.72
N LEU A 15 15.90 8.64 -11.79
CA LEU A 15 14.60 8.63 -12.47
C LEU A 15 14.70 8.71 -14.00
N GLU A 16 15.67 9.44 -14.55
CA GLU A 16 15.87 9.52 -16.01
C GLU A 16 16.24 8.18 -16.65
N ARG A 17 16.90 7.28 -15.90
CA ARG A 17 17.20 5.91 -16.34
C ARG A 17 15.97 5.01 -16.45
N ILE A 18 14.81 5.49 -16.00
CA ILE A 18 13.60 4.69 -15.77
C ILE A 18 12.47 5.08 -16.74
N LYS A 19 12.65 6.09 -17.62
CA LYS A 19 11.61 6.56 -18.54
C LYS A 19 11.20 5.50 -19.56
N ILE A 20 9.90 5.20 -19.59
CA ILE A 20 9.21 4.45 -20.64
C ILE A 20 8.14 5.35 -21.26
N THR A 21 7.82 5.12 -22.53
CA THR A 21 6.94 6.00 -23.33
C THR A 21 5.44 5.65 -23.28
N ASP A 22 4.97 4.86 -22.33
CA ASP A 22 3.59 4.39 -22.31
C ASP A 22 2.79 5.02 -21.14
N GLU A 23 1.82 5.90 -21.50
CA GLU A 23 0.93 6.57 -20.56
C GLU A 23 -0.33 5.73 -20.32
N ARG A 24 -0.23 4.66 -19.54
CA ARG A 24 -1.43 3.91 -19.14
C ARG A 24 -1.65 4.05 -17.65
N PHE A 25 -2.64 4.85 -17.37
CA PHE A 25 -3.14 5.11 -16.04
C PHE A 25 -4.65 4.87 -16.06
N GLU A 26 -5.12 4.01 -15.19
CA GLU A 26 -6.53 3.62 -15.17
C GLU A 26 -7.27 4.21 -13.98
N ASN A 27 -8.35 4.91 -14.28
CA ASN A 27 -9.28 5.43 -13.28
C ASN A 27 -10.43 4.43 -13.11
N PHE A 28 -10.52 3.83 -11.94
CA PHE A 28 -11.57 2.87 -11.59
C PHE A 28 -12.84 3.52 -11.00
N ALA A 29 -13.03 4.81 -11.17
CA ALA A 29 -14.26 5.50 -10.75
C ALA A 29 -15.58 4.86 -11.25
N GLN A 30 -15.52 3.69 -11.89
CA GLN A 30 -16.65 2.97 -12.44
C GLN A 30 -16.79 1.59 -11.77
N SER A 31 -17.74 1.48 -10.84
CA SER A 31 -18.19 0.20 -10.23
C SER A 31 -18.45 -0.93 -11.24
N GLN A 32 -18.78 -0.57 -12.49
CA GLN A 32 -19.01 -1.49 -13.59
C GLN A 32 -17.82 -2.38 -13.95
N ILE A 33 -16.58 -1.97 -13.64
CA ILE A 33 -15.38 -2.79 -13.92
C ILE A 33 -15.37 -4.03 -13.03
N LEU A 34 -15.58 -3.88 -11.74
CA LEU A 34 -15.62 -5.02 -10.82
C LEU A 34 -16.75 -5.98 -11.15
N GLU A 35 -17.96 -5.48 -11.42
CA GLU A 35 -19.09 -6.31 -11.83
C GLU A 35 -18.82 -7.06 -13.14
N LYS A 36 -18.16 -6.42 -14.10
CA LYS A 36 -17.78 -7.04 -15.37
C LYS A 36 -16.74 -8.15 -15.22
N LEU A 37 -15.81 -7.99 -14.28
CA LEU A 37 -14.70 -8.94 -14.05
C LEU A 37 -15.14 -10.12 -13.19
N LEU A 38 -15.91 -9.89 -12.16
CA LEU A 38 -16.20 -10.87 -11.10
C LEU A 38 -17.67 -11.29 -11.04
N GLY A 39 -18.56 -10.52 -11.70
CA GLY A 39 -20.01 -10.74 -11.64
C GLY A 39 -20.67 -10.21 -10.36
N ALA A 40 -21.90 -9.68 -10.49
CA ALA A 40 -22.62 -9.02 -9.39
C ALA A 40 -22.87 -9.96 -8.18
N GLU A 41 -23.17 -11.24 -8.42
CA GLU A 41 -23.40 -12.23 -7.34
C GLU A 41 -22.16 -12.46 -6.49
N ARG A 42 -20.96 -12.42 -7.08
CA ARG A 42 -19.70 -12.61 -6.36
C ARG A 42 -19.39 -11.42 -5.44
N LEU A 43 -19.74 -10.23 -5.87
CA LEU A 43 -19.54 -8.97 -5.12
C LEU A 43 -20.60 -8.77 -4.03
N LYS A 44 -21.65 -9.55 -4.04
CA LYS A 44 -22.72 -9.46 -3.05
C LYS A 44 -22.18 -9.70 -1.63
N ASN A 45 -22.61 -8.87 -0.70
CA ASN A 45 -22.20 -8.87 0.71
C ASN A 45 -20.73 -8.47 0.98
N PHE A 46 -20.00 -7.98 -0.03
CA PHE A 46 -18.74 -7.30 0.24
C PHE A 46 -18.98 -5.93 0.89
N LEU A 47 -18.13 -5.60 1.85
CA LEU A 47 -17.96 -4.25 2.36
C LEU A 47 -16.77 -3.63 1.62
N PHE A 48 -16.99 -2.54 0.92
CA PHE A 48 -15.97 -1.87 0.09
C PHE A 48 -15.62 -0.49 0.62
N CYS A 49 -14.43 0.01 0.27
CA CYS A 49 -14.23 1.45 0.17
C CYS A 49 -15.14 2.03 -0.93
N ASP A 50 -15.33 3.34 -0.92
CA ASP A 50 -16.14 3.99 -1.98
C ASP A 50 -15.43 3.87 -3.33
N LEU A 51 -15.91 2.94 -4.17
CA LEU A 51 -15.31 2.64 -5.46
C LEU A 51 -15.33 3.83 -6.43
N SER A 52 -16.22 4.83 -6.21
CA SER A 52 -16.28 6.04 -7.05
C SER A 52 -15.06 6.95 -6.86
N HIS A 53 -14.36 6.82 -5.74
CA HIS A 53 -13.14 7.55 -5.40
C HIS A 53 -11.87 6.73 -5.54
N LEU A 54 -11.99 5.47 -6.00
CA LEU A 54 -10.85 4.56 -6.12
C LEU A 54 -10.11 4.75 -7.44
N TYR A 55 -8.79 4.85 -7.36
CA TYR A 55 -7.87 4.93 -8.48
C TYR A 55 -6.82 3.84 -8.37
N PHE A 56 -6.55 3.16 -9.47
CA PHE A 56 -5.57 2.10 -9.51
C PHE A 56 -4.27 2.56 -10.17
N TYR A 57 -3.22 2.67 -9.40
CA TYR A 57 -1.86 2.89 -9.88
C TYR A 57 -1.11 1.56 -9.89
N HIS A 58 -0.59 1.17 -11.04
CA HIS A 58 0.12 -0.08 -11.23
C HIS A 58 1.53 0.16 -11.80
N TYR A 59 2.34 -0.88 -11.87
CA TYR A 59 3.67 -0.79 -12.48
C TYR A 59 3.61 -0.19 -13.88
N VAL A 60 4.65 0.56 -14.21
CA VAL A 60 4.87 1.20 -15.54
C VAL A 60 3.82 2.24 -15.90
N CYS A 61 2.84 2.56 -15.06
CA CYS A 61 2.01 3.71 -15.31
C CYS A 61 2.80 5.02 -15.12
N GLU A 62 2.30 6.12 -15.69
CA GLU A 62 2.96 7.44 -15.67
C GLU A 62 4.36 7.45 -16.31
N SER A 63 4.63 6.54 -17.25
CA SER A 63 5.92 6.45 -17.95
C SER A 63 7.15 6.22 -17.04
N VAL A 64 6.96 5.59 -15.88
CA VAL A 64 8.02 5.24 -14.94
C VAL A 64 8.22 3.74 -14.90
N ASN A 65 9.46 3.28 -15.13
CA ASN A 65 9.80 1.87 -14.97
C ASN A 65 10.13 1.57 -13.51
N ASP A 66 9.13 1.16 -12.77
CA ASP A 66 9.18 0.79 -11.37
C ASP A 66 8.97 -0.71 -11.13
N LEU A 67 9.13 -1.52 -12.18
CA LEU A 67 9.02 -2.98 -12.13
C LEU A 67 9.90 -3.57 -11.01
N ASN A 68 9.31 -4.45 -10.21
CA ASN A 68 9.92 -5.17 -9.10
C ASN A 68 10.35 -4.32 -7.88
N TRP A 69 10.02 -3.01 -7.82
CA TRP A 69 10.39 -2.19 -6.66
C TRP A 69 9.35 -1.11 -6.29
N GLY A 70 8.50 -0.71 -7.21
CA GLY A 70 7.56 0.41 -7.02
C GLY A 70 6.24 0.05 -6.36
N CYS A 71 5.98 -1.21 -5.99
CA CYS A 71 4.66 -1.65 -5.50
C CYS A 71 4.14 -0.86 -4.30
N ALA A 72 4.99 -0.58 -3.31
CA ALA A 72 4.60 0.19 -2.15
C ALA A 72 4.28 1.67 -2.51
N TRP A 73 5.02 2.25 -3.45
CA TRP A 73 4.72 3.59 -3.98
C TRP A 73 3.40 3.62 -4.74
N ARG A 74 3.08 2.58 -5.52
CA ARG A 74 1.81 2.47 -6.26
C ARG A 74 0.63 2.24 -5.32
N SER A 75 0.81 1.41 -4.30
CA SER A 75 -0.19 1.22 -3.23
C SER A 75 -0.42 2.54 -2.46
N LEU A 76 0.65 3.26 -2.14
CA LEU A 76 0.56 4.60 -1.54
C LEU A 76 -0.18 5.60 -2.46
N GLN A 77 0.17 5.67 -3.76
CA GLN A 77 -0.53 6.56 -4.70
C GLN A 77 -2.03 6.28 -4.73
N SER A 78 -2.41 5.00 -4.79
CA SER A 78 -3.81 4.59 -4.82
C SER A 78 -4.54 5.00 -3.54
N ALA A 79 -3.94 4.76 -2.37
CA ALA A 79 -4.51 5.15 -1.09
C ALA A 79 -4.59 6.68 -0.92
N LEU A 80 -3.55 7.41 -1.31
CA LEU A 80 -3.50 8.86 -1.22
C LEU A 80 -4.50 9.51 -2.18
N ARG A 81 -4.59 9.03 -3.43
CA ARG A 81 -5.57 9.56 -4.40
C ARG A 81 -6.99 9.33 -3.92
N PHE A 82 -7.28 8.20 -3.30
CA PHE A 82 -8.58 7.95 -2.69
C PHE A 82 -8.93 9.04 -1.68
N GLN A 83 -8.05 9.35 -0.73
CA GLN A 83 -8.29 10.37 0.29
C GLN A 83 -8.46 11.76 -0.32
N LEU A 84 -7.58 12.14 -1.25
CA LEU A 84 -7.67 13.43 -1.96
C LEU A 84 -8.97 13.55 -2.76
N SER A 85 -9.44 12.45 -3.36
CA SER A 85 -10.68 12.41 -4.14
C SER A 85 -11.92 12.59 -3.27
N LEU A 86 -11.95 12.04 -2.05
CA LEU A 86 -13.03 12.28 -1.09
C LEU A 86 -13.21 13.77 -0.75
N GLU A 87 -12.11 14.53 -0.78
CA GLU A 87 -12.10 15.96 -0.47
C GLU A 87 -12.12 16.86 -1.73
N ASP A 88 -12.27 16.27 -2.92
CA ASP A 88 -12.18 16.96 -4.22
C ASP A 88 -10.88 17.76 -4.41
N LYS A 89 -9.78 17.29 -3.80
CA LYS A 89 -8.46 17.90 -3.92
C LYS A 89 -7.72 17.37 -5.15
N LYS A 90 -7.18 18.31 -5.95
CA LYS A 90 -6.43 18.03 -7.19
C LYS A 90 -4.92 18.22 -6.99
N GLU A 91 -4.35 17.46 -6.07
CA GLU A 91 -2.90 17.45 -5.83
C GLU A 91 -2.18 16.61 -6.91
N ASP A 92 -1.00 17.07 -7.33
CA ASP A 92 -0.11 16.29 -8.19
C ASP A 92 0.66 15.26 -7.35
N ILE A 93 0.15 14.04 -7.34
CA ILE A 93 0.76 12.90 -6.66
C ILE A 93 1.41 11.93 -7.66
N SER A 94 1.93 12.44 -8.78
CA SER A 94 2.67 11.60 -9.70
C SER A 94 3.79 10.84 -8.98
N PHE A 95 4.11 9.66 -9.49
CA PHE A 95 5.19 8.83 -8.93
C PHE A 95 6.49 9.64 -8.78
N TYR A 96 6.80 10.43 -9.81
CA TYR A 96 7.97 11.29 -9.81
C TYR A 96 7.99 12.26 -8.63
N ASN A 97 6.89 12.98 -8.41
CA ASN A 97 6.80 13.99 -7.34
C ASN A 97 6.85 13.36 -5.96
N LEU A 98 6.13 12.26 -5.75
CA LEU A 98 6.18 11.52 -4.50
C LEU A 98 7.59 10.99 -4.20
N PHE A 99 8.22 10.35 -5.20
CA PHE A 99 9.53 9.77 -5.02
C PHE A 99 10.62 10.83 -4.79
N ILE A 100 10.57 11.95 -5.51
CA ILE A 100 11.52 13.07 -5.30
C ILE A 100 11.37 13.66 -3.91
N LYS A 101 10.14 13.92 -3.46
CA LYS A 101 9.90 14.54 -2.16
C LYS A 101 10.22 13.60 -1.00
N TYR A 102 9.72 12.38 -1.04
CA TYR A 102 9.74 11.46 0.10
C TYR A 102 10.77 10.34 -0.01
N GLY A 103 11.58 10.31 -1.05
CA GLY A 103 12.70 9.38 -1.14
C GLY A 103 13.87 9.71 -0.21
N SER A 104 13.92 10.93 0.37
CA SER A 104 14.97 11.42 1.24
C SER A 104 14.70 11.10 2.70
N LYS A 105 15.72 10.58 3.42
CA LYS A 105 15.61 10.29 4.84
C LYS A 105 15.34 11.53 5.68
N ASP A 106 15.93 12.67 5.33
CA ASP A 106 15.81 13.90 6.12
C ASP A 106 14.37 14.38 6.14
N ILE A 107 13.68 14.34 5.00
CA ILE A 107 12.24 14.64 4.91
C ILE A 107 11.41 13.64 5.73
N LEU A 108 11.70 12.36 5.62
CA LEU A 108 10.97 11.32 6.36
C LEU A 108 11.17 11.46 7.89
N ILE A 109 12.39 11.80 8.33
CA ILE A 109 12.67 12.06 9.75
C ILE A 109 11.91 13.29 10.23
N GLU A 110 11.93 14.39 9.49
CA GLU A 110 11.20 15.62 9.82
C GLU A 110 9.70 15.35 9.99
N ILE A 111 9.10 14.60 9.08
CA ILE A 111 7.69 14.21 9.17
C ILE A 111 7.45 13.32 10.40
N PHE A 112 8.31 12.32 10.64
CA PHE A 112 8.21 11.47 11.82
C PHE A 112 8.31 12.27 13.12
N GLU A 113 9.19 13.26 13.19
CA GLU A 113 9.31 14.16 14.32
C GLU A 113 8.03 14.93 14.63
N LYS A 114 7.33 15.37 13.60
CA LYS A 114 6.04 16.07 13.74
C LYS A 114 4.91 15.12 14.12
N MET A 115 4.92 13.93 13.56
CA MET A 115 3.86 12.93 13.74
C MET A 115 3.94 12.24 15.10
N SER A 116 5.14 11.89 15.53
CA SER A 116 5.34 10.95 16.63
C SER A 116 5.31 11.60 18.00
N ASN A 117 4.44 11.07 18.88
CA ASN A 117 4.43 11.36 20.31
C ASN A 117 5.08 10.22 21.14
N LYS A 118 5.82 9.31 20.49
CA LYS A 118 6.44 8.15 21.14
C LYS A 118 7.55 8.59 22.09
N THR A 119 7.64 7.95 23.25
CA THR A 119 8.64 8.27 24.29
C THR A 119 10.06 7.92 23.88
N ASN A 120 10.22 6.96 22.95
CA ASN A 120 11.52 6.52 22.40
C ASN A 120 11.83 7.15 21.03
N LYS A 121 11.28 8.32 20.75
CA LYS A 121 11.39 9.03 19.46
C LYS A 121 12.84 9.23 19.01
N GLU A 122 13.73 9.64 19.90
CA GLU A 122 15.16 9.86 19.57
C GLU A 122 15.86 8.56 19.15
N GLU A 123 15.53 7.44 19.80
CA GLU A 123 16.07 6.14 19.41
C GLU A 123 15.57 5.72 18.02
N ILE A 124 14.29 5.90 17.75
CA ILE A 124 13.71 5.64 16.43
C ILE A 124 14.38 6.51 15.36
N ILE A 125 14.54 7.80 15.60
CA ILE A 125 15.22 8.70 14.66
C ILE A 125 16.63 8.23 14.37
N LYS A 126 17.37 7.77 15.39
CA LYS A 126 18.72 7.20 15.19
C LYS A 126 18.70 5.96 14.28
N ILE A 127 17.66 5.13 14.35
CA ILE A 127 17.50 3.98 13.47
C ILE A 127 17.15 4.45 12.05
N LEU A 128 16.20 5.38 11.92
CA LEU A 128 15.77 5.96 10.63
C LEU A 128 16.90 6.74 9.93
N SER A 129 17.89 7.22 10.67
CA SER A 129 19.07 7.88 10.12
C SER A 129 20.06 6.94 9.44
N ARG A 130 19.83 5.61 9.52
CA ARG A 130 20.65 4.64 8.79
C ARG A 130 20.37 4.72 7.30
N LYS A 131 21.43 4.47 6.51
CA LYS A 131 21.39 4.65 5.06
C LYS A 131 20.34 3.78 4.36
N GLU A 132 20.11 2.58 4.89
CA GLU A 132 19.23 1.58 4.29
C GLU A 132 17.75 1.95 4.37
N PHE A 133 17.37 2.84 5.28
CA PHE A 133 15.97 3.20 5.47
C PHE A 133 15.38 4.05 4.33
N ALA A 134 16.15 4.98 3.79
CA ALA A 134 15.62 5.89 2.79
C ALA A 134 15.56 5.26 1.40
N PRO A 135 14.44 5.38 0.66
CA PRO A 135 14.29 4.83 -0.68
C PRO A 135 15.34 5.28 -1.69
N PHE A 136 15.88 6.49 -1.55
CA PHE A 136 16.98 6.94 -2.42
C PHE A 136 18.31 6.30 -2.09
N GLU A 137 18.51 5.91 -0.85
CA GLU A 137 19.79 5.42 -0.36
C GLU A 137 19.87 3.90 -0.38
N ASN A 138 18.71 3.22 -0.43
CA ASN A 138 18.70 1.79 -0.69
C ASN A 138 18.88 1.52 -2.20
N SER A 139 19.43 0.36 -2.55
CA SER A 139 19.78 0.01 -3.94
C SER A 139 18.59 -0.01 -4.88
N ASP A 140 17.40 -0.29 -4.36
CA ASP A 140 16.23 -0.69 -5.13
C ASP A 140 15.10 0.35 -5.13
N GLY A 141 15.19 1.42 -4.32
CA GLY A 141 14.15 2.45 -4.22
C GLY A 141 12.92 2.01 -3.41
N TRP A 142 13.03 0.92 -2.66
CA TRP A 142 11.93 0.31 -1.90
C TRP A 142 11.36 1.25 -0.85
N ALA A 143 10.04 1.21 -0.72
CA ALA A 143 9.29 1.78 0.38
C ALA A 143 8.56 0.68 1.15
N GLU A 144 8.18 0.97 2.38
CA GLU A 144 7.37 0.10 3.23
C GLU A 144 6.14 0.89 3.74
N PRO A 145 5.11 0.23 4.29
CA PRO A 145 3.92 0.91 4.81
C PRO A 145 4.18 2.02 5.83
N PHE A 146 5.32 1.97 6.51
CA PHE A 146 5.74 3.07 7.39
C PHE A 146 6.01 4.36 6.60
N ILE A 147 6.64 4.27 5.42
CA ILE A 147 6.82 5.43 4.54
C ILE A 147 5.47 5.94 4.06
N SER A 148 4.56 5.02 3.71
CA SER A 148 3.19 5.39 3.35
C SER A 148 2.46 6.13 4.47
N GLN A 149 2.64 5.71 5.73
CA GLN A 149 2.09 6.42 6.89
C GLN A 149 2.63 7.84 7.01
N LEU A 150 3.94 8.03 6.84
CA LEU A 150 4.57 9.35 6.91
C LEU A 150 4.06 10.28 5.79
N VAL A 151 4.01 9.77 4.57
CA VAL A 151 3.53 10.55 3.42
C VAL A 151 2.07 10.94 3.60
N LEU A 152 1.20 10.00 3.95
CA LEU A 152 -0.22 10.27 4.19
C LEU A 152 -0.41 11.28 5.33
N TYR A 153 0.39 11.19 6.39
CA TYR A 153 0.38 12.17 7.48
C TYR A 153 0.75 13.58 7.01
N ASP A 154 1.77 13.71 6.13
CA ASP A 154 2.18 15.01 5.58
C ASP A 154 1.09 15.65 4.70
N TYR A 155 0.21 14.83 4.10
CA TYR A 155 -1.00 15.29 3.42
C TYR A 155 -2.20 15.54 4.35
N GLY A 156 -2.05 15.33 5.67
CA GLY A 156 -3.10 15.54 6.67
C GLY A 156 -3.90 14.30 7.03
N TYR A 157 -3.61 13.15 6.44
CA TYR A 157 -4.34 11.90 6.68
C TYR A 157 -3.66 11.05 7.75
N LYS A 158 -4.45 10.57 8.70
CA LYS A 158 -3.96 9.73 9.81
C LYS A 158 -4.28 8.26 9.57
N GLY A 159 -3.49 7.39 10.15
CA GLY A 159 -3.73 5.95 10.11
C GLY A 159 -2.89 5.22 11.14
N ASP A 160 -3.28 3.98 11.42
CA ASP A 160 -2.55 3.08 12.30
C ASP A 160 -1.63 2.18 11.47
N LEU A 161 -0.41 1.98 11.96
CA LEU A 161 0.55 1.05 11.40
C LEU A 161 0.67 -0.16 12.32
N ILE A 162 0.26 -1.33 11.84
CA ILE A 162 0.20 -2.54 12.65
C ILE A 162 1.02 -3.69 12.06
N LEU A 163 1.46 -4.58 12.92
CA LEU A 163 2.02 -5.88 12.54
C LEU A 163 0.97 -6.97 12.74
N VAL A 164 0.84 -7.84 11.74
CA VAL A 164 -0.01 -9.04 11.83
C VAL A 164 0.88 -10.28 11.82
N ASN A 165 0.67 -11.20 12.76
CA ASN A 165 1.44 -12.42 12.94
C ASN A 165 2.95 -12.21 13.20
N GLY A 166 3.36 -11.04 13.65
CA GLY A 166 4.73 -10.74 14.02
C GLY A 166 5.44 -9.73 13.13
N TYR A 167 6.76 -9.68 13.25
CA TYR A 167 7.63 -8.73 12.55
C TYR A 167 8.34 -9.41 11.38
N PRO A 168 8.28 -8.87 10.17
CA PRO A 168 8.95 -9.45 9.00
C PRO A 168 10.47 -9.40 9.11
N ASN A 169 11.14 -10.48 8.71
CA ASN A 169 12.60 -10.58 8.81
C ASN A 169 13.39 -9.63 7.89
N ARG A 170 12.72 -9.05 6.88
CA ARG A 170 13.36 -8.19 5.87
C ARG A 170 12.91 -6.74 5.93
N SER A 171 12.12 -6.35 6.95
CA SER A 171 11.69 -4.97 7.10
C SER A 171 12.86 -4.05 7.43
N TYR A 172 12.89 -2.88 6.80
CA TYR A 172 13.82 -1.78 7.12
C TYR A 172 13.28 -0.89 8.23
N ALA A 173 11.95 -0.77 8.36
CA ALA A 173 11.32 0.01 9.41
C ALA A 173 11.59 -0.62 10.78
N PRO A 174 11.98 0.15 11.81
CA PRO A 174 12.15 -0.41 13.14
C PRO A 174 10.83 -0.88 13.72
N LYS A 175 10.84 -1.98 14.49
CA LYS A 175 9.64 -2.56 15.10
C LYS A 175 8.87 -1.52 15.95
N GLU A 176 9.58 -0.59 16.53
CA GLU A 176 9.09 0.45 17.44
C GLU A 176 8.18 1.48 16.74
N VAL A 177 8.21 1.60 15.41
CA VAL A 177 7.31 2.50 14.68
C VAL A 177 5.88 1.98 14.63
N PHE A 178 5.70 0.68 14.73
CA PHE A 178 4.38 0.06 14.69
C PHE A 178 3.58 0.35 15.97
N ASP A 179 2.30 0.60 15.80
CA ASP A 179 1.40 0.95 16.91
C ASP A 179 1.05 -0.26 17.77
N LYS A 180 0.94 -1.43 17.15
CA LYS A 180 0.67 -2.71 17.82
C LYS A 180 1.01 -3.91 16.96
N THR A 181 1.12 -5.07 17.60
CA THR A 181 1.15 -6.38 16.95
C THR A 181 -0.13 -7.13 17.28
N VAL A 182 -0.77 -7.72 16.29
CA VAL A 182 -2.02 -8.47 16.40
C VAL A 182 -1.89 -9.85 15.77
N ASN A 183 -2.70 -10.80 16.19
CA ASN A 183 -2.89 -12.07 15.47
C ASN A 183 -3.92 -11.91 14.35
N PHE A 184 -4.13 -12.96 13.54
CA PHE A 184 -5.04 -12.89 12.41
C PHE A 184 -6.51 -12.70 12.82
N ASP A 185 -6.95 -13.27 13.95
CA ASP A 185 -8.32 -13.07 14.44
C ASP A 185 -8.61 -11.63 14.85
N GLU A 186 -7.67 -11.00 15.53
CA GLU A 186 -7.74 -9.58 15.84
C GLU A 186 -7.72 -8.73 14.57
N PHE A 187 -6.91 -9.12 13.58
CA PHE A 187 -6.85 -8.44 12.29
C PHE A 187 -8.18 -8.53 11.54
N LYS A 188 -8.85 -9.69 11.52
CA LYS A 188 -10.21 -9.82 10.96
C LYS A 188 -11.20 -8.84 11.60
N GLN A 189 -11.14 -8.66 12.92
CA GLN A 189 -12.02 -7.69 13.61
C GLN A 189 -11.69 -6.24 13.23
N ILE A 190 -10.42 -5.93 13.06
CA ILE A 190 -9.98 -4.61 12.59
C ILE A 190 -10.48 -4.36 11.17
N LEU A 191 -10.33 -5.33 10.26
CA LEU A 191 -10.85 -5.24 8.89
C LEU A 191 -12.35 -5.00 8.89
N LYS A 192 -13.10 -5.79 9.68
CA LYS A 192 -14.55 -5.64 9.81
C LYS A 192 -14.94 -4.26 10.31
N SER A 193 -14.27 -3.79 11.36
CA SER A 193 -14.52 -2.46 11.92
C SER A 193 -14.22 -1.36 10.89
N HIS A 194 -13.08 -1.45 10.19
CA HIS A 194 -12.67 -0.47 9.20
C HIS A 194 -13.65 -0.38 8.03
N PHE A 195 -13.95 -1.50 7.37
CA PHE A 195 -14.84 -1.50 6.20
C PHE A 195 -16.33 -1.30 6.53
N SER A 196 -16.70 -1.31 7.81
CA SER A 196 -18.06 -0.94 8.27
C SER A 196 -18.21 0.56 8.55
N GLN A 197 -17.14 1.33 8.47
CA GLN A 197 -17.17 2.79 8.65
C GLN A 197 -17.77 3.49 7.43
N LYS A 198 -18.08 4.76 7.58
CA LYS A 198 -18.44 5.61 6.45
C LYS A 198 -17.17 5.96 5.67
N ASN A 199 -17.15 5.70 4.37
CA ASN A 199 -16.04 5.98 3.46
C ASN A 199 -14.69 5.37 3.92
N PRO A 200 -14.62 4.06 4.18
CA PRO A 200 -13.35 3.44 4.55
C PRO A 200 -12.36 3.56 3.38
N GLY A 201 -11.11 3.90 3.69
CA GLY A 201 -10.05 3.99 2.68
C GLY A 201 -9.40 2.63 2.38
N PRO A 202 -8.67 2.50 1.26
CA PRO A 202 -7.87 1.32 0.97
C PRO A 202 -6.84 1.06 2.08
N ILE A 203 -6.71 -0.20 2.50
CA ILE A 203 -5.68 -0.64 3.45
C ILE A 203 -4.45 -1.05 2.64
N ILE A 204 -3.26 -0.58 3.02
CA ILE A 204 -1.99 -1.03 2.43
C ILE A 204 -1.49 -2.23 3.24
N LEU A 205 -1.25 -3.35 2.56
CA LEU A 205 -0.73 -4.58 3.13
C LEU A 205 0.59 -4.94 2.45
N ASP A 206 1.61 -5.25 3.24
CA ASP A 206 2.97 -5.52 2.78
C ASP A 206 3.59 -6.68 3.58
N ASP A 207 4.30 -7.56 2.90
CA ASP A 207 4.97 -8.70 3.51
C ASP A 207 6.51 -8.58 3.51
N SER A 208 7.02 -7.37 3.33
CA SER A 208 8.44 -7.03 3.14
C SER A 208 9.05 -7.49 1.79
N CYS A 209 8.25 -8.02 0.89
CA CYS A 209 8.66 -8.37 -0.48
C CYS A 209 7.76 -7.68 -1.51
N ALA A 210 6.52 -7.43 -1.13
CA ALA A 210 5.54 -6.86 -2.04
C ALA A 210 4.40 -6.17 -1.28
N SER A 211 3.86 -5.12 -1.89
CA SER A 211 2.83 -4.26 -1.32
C SER A 211 1.60 -4.23 -2.22
N ILE A 212 0.43 -4.36 -1.59
CA ILE A 212 -0.88 -4.36 -2.25
C ILE A 212 -1.89 -3.51 -1.48
N CYS A 213 -3.03 -3.20 -2.10
CA CYS A 213 -4.16 -2.60 -1.40
C CYS A 213 -5.30 -3.60 -1.20
N VAL A 214 -5.85 -3.65 -0.01
CA VAL A 214 -7.15 -4.27 0.27
C VAL A 214 -8.21 -3.19 0.15
N ILE A 215 -9.19 -3.39 -0.75
CA ILE A 215 -10.23 -2.40 -1.07
C ILE A 215 -11.63 -2.85 -0.68
N GLY A 216 -11.77 -4.06 -0.18
CA GLY A 216 -13.03 -4.61 0.30
C GLY A 216 -12.85 -5.95 0.97
N ILE A 217 -13.85 -6.34 1.76
CA ILE A 217 -13.87 -7.60 2.48
C ILE A 217 -15.26 -8.23 2.46
N LYS A 218 -15.31 -9.56 2.60
CA LYS A 218 -16.52 -10.31 2.87
C LYS A 218 -16.23 -11.45 3.84
N PHE A 219 -17.06 -11.57 4.86
CA PHE A 219 -17.01 -12.70 5.80
C PHE A 219 -17.95 -13.80 5.31
N ASN A 220 -17.43 -15.02 5.13
CA ASN A 220 -18.19 -16.15 4.64
C ASN A 220 -18.91 -16.84 5.81
N GLU A 221 -20.25 -16.82 5.78
CA GLU A 221 -21.06 -17.50 6.79
C GLU A 221 -20.83 -19.01 6.75
N GLY A 222 -20.48 -19.60 7.89
CA GLY A 222 -20.43 -21.06 8.08
C GLY A 222 -19.03 -21.70 8.04
N ASN A 223 -17.96 -20.97 7.64
CA ASN A 223 -16.59 -21.53 7.64
C ASN A 223 -15.50 -20.62 8.18
N ASP A 224 -15.86 -19.46 8.74
CA ASP A 224 -14.95 -18.43 9.27
C ASP A 224 -13.90 -17.90 8.28
N ASN A 225 -14.06 -18.18 6.98
CA ASN A 225 -13.20 -17.64 5.94
C ASN A 225 -13.49 -16.17 5.69
N VAL A 226 -12.47 -15.43 5.23
CA VAL A 226 -12.61 -14.05 4.79
C VAL A 226 -12.15 -13.91 3.34
N ASP A 227 -12.98 -13.28 2.52
CA ASP A 227 -12.62 -12.88 1.18
C ASP A 227 -12.08 -11.44 1.23
N LEU A 228 -10.89 -11.23 0.69
CA LEU A 228 -10.28 -9.93 0.51
C LEU A 228 -10.34 -9.54 -0.97
N MET A 229 -10.89 -8.37 -1.28
CA MET A 229 -10.76 -7.76 -2.60
C MET A 229 -9.44 -7.03 -2.65
N ILE A 230 -8.57 -7.46 -3.56
CA ILE A 230 -7.21 -6.96 -3.71
C ILE A 230 -7.10 -6.08 -4.94
N MET A 231 -6.31 -5.02 -4.80
CA MET A 231 -5.79 -4.19 -5.88
C MET A 231 -4.26 -4.30 -5.85
N ASP A 232 -3.71 -5.03 -6.82
CA ASP A 232 -2.30 -5.44 -6.87
C ASP A 232 -1.54 -4.66 -7.95
N PRO A 233 -0.60 -3.79 -7.59
CA PRO A 233 0.15 -2.98 -8.56
C PRO A 233 1.13 -3.77 -9.42
N HIS A 234 1.42 -5.04 -9.09
CA HIS A 234 2.36 -5.87 -9.86
C HIS A 234 1.81 -6.28 -11.23
N ASP A 235 0.51 -6.15 -11.43
CA ASP A 235 -0.12 -6.54 -12.68
C ASP A 235 -0.23 -5.33 -13.61
N SER A 236 0.78 -5.17 -14.45
CA SER A 236 0.83 -4.11 -15.45
C SER A 236 0.19 -4.55 -16.76
N GLY A 237 -0.74 -3.79 -17.30
CA GLY A 237 -0.95 -3.85 -18.73
C GLY A 237 -2.34 -4.15 -19.28
N SER A 238 -3.37 -4.36 -18.49
CA SER A 238 -4.76 -4.28 -18.99
C SER A 238 -5.76 -4.03 -17.86
N ALA A 239 -6.84 -3.34 -18.19
CA ALA A 239 -7.93 -3.03 -17.29
C ALA A 239 -8.37 -4.27 -16.50
N GLY A 240 -8.23 -4.21 -15.19
CA GLY A 240 -8.73 -5.21 -14.27
C GLY A 240 -7.81 -6.38 -13.95
N LYS A 241 -6.65 -6.53 -14.53
CA LYS A 241 -5.76 -7.66 -14.20
C LYS A 241 -5.25 -7.64 -12.76
N GLY A 242 -5.01 -6.47 -12.18
CA GLY A 242 -4.60 -6.33 -10.78
C GLY A 242 -5.74 -6.39 -9.77
N LEU A 243 -6.97 -6.70 -10.20
CA LEU A 243 -8.14 -6.82 -9.32
C LEU A 243 -8.57 -8.27 -9.18
N TYR A 244 -8.51 -8.79 -7.95
CA TYR A 244 -8.90 -10.16 -7.68
C TYR A 244 -9.37 -10.37 -6.24
N ILE A 245 -10.05 -11.47 -6.00
CA ILE A 245 -10.46 -11.91 -4.66
C ILE A 245 -9.50 -12.98 -4.17
N ILE A 246 -9.07 -12.85 -2.92
CA ILE A 246 -8.36 -13.89 -2.19
C ILE A 246 -9.24 -14.35 -1.05
N THR A 247 -9.41 -15.66 -0.91
CA THR A 247 -10.03 -16.25 0.26
C THR A 247 -8.96 -16.76 1.22
N LEU A 248 -9.04 -16.30 2.45
CA LEU A 248 -8.21 -16.76 3.57
C LEU A 248 -9.07 -17.58 4.53
N ASP A 249 -8.51 -18.64 5.11
CA ASP A 249 -9.17 -19.43 6.14
C ASP A 249 -9.18 -18.70 7.50
N LYS A 250 -9.68 -19.38 8.52
CA LYS A 250 -9.75 -18.86 9.90
C LYS A 250 -8.37 -18.50 10.50
N ASN A 251 -7.29 -19.11 10.00
CA ASN A 251 -5.92 -18.86 10.47
C ASN A 251 -5.19 -17.79 9.64
N GLY A 252 -5.80 -17.32 8.53
CA GLY A 252 -5.20 -16.42 7.57
C GLY A 252 -4.40 -17.12 6.48
N GLU A 253 -4.60 -18.43 6.33
CA GLU A 253 -3.94 -19.20 5.29
C GLU A 253 -4.70 -19.10 3.96
N PHE A 254 -3.96 -19.08 2.88
CA PHE A 254 -4.52 -18.97 1.54
C PHE A 254 -5.34 -20.21 1.17
N VAL A 255 -6.60 -20.01 0.77
CA VAL A 255 -7.49 -21.06 0.31
C VAL A 255 -7.64 -21.03 -1.20
N GLN A 256 -8.01 -19.87 -1.75
CA GLN A 256 -8.22 -19.72 -3.19
C GLN A 256 -8.11 -18.27 -3.65
N LYS A 257 -7.92 -18.09 -4.97
CA LYS A 257 -7.90 -16.82 -5.68
C LYS A 257 -8.93 -16.84 -6.81
N GLU A 258 -9.57 -15.71 -7.06
CA GLU A 258 -10.51 -15.53 -8.16
C GLU A 258 -10.30 -14.21 -8.90
N PRO A 259 -10.35 -14.22 -10.23
CA PRO A 259 -10.50 -15.40 -11.08
C PRO A 259 -9.24 -16.29 -11.09
N GLU A 260 -9.40 -17.58 -11.24
CA GLU A 260 -8.31 -18.59 -11.23
C GLU A 260 -7.26 -18.34 -12.34
N GLU A 261 -7.69 -17.78 -13.47
CA GLU A 261 -6.85 -17.49 -14.65
C GLU A 261 -5.75 -16.47 -14.37
N LEU A 262 -5.87 -15.68 -13.30
CA LEU A 262 -4.88 -14.72 -12.86
C LEU A 262 -3.86 -15.35 -11.88
N ILE A 263 -3.39 -16.56 -12.16
CA ILE A 263 -2.33 -17.20 -11.37
C ILE A 263 -1.00 -16.48 -11.67
N LEU A 264 -0.77 -15.37 -10.99
CA LEU A 264 0.58 -14.88 -10.82
C LEU A 264 1.23 -15.68 -9.69
N ALA A 265 2.38 -16.26 -9.97
CA ALA A 265 3.19 -17.00 -8.98
C ALA A 265 3.50 -16.20 -7.70
N SER A 266 3.37 -14.86 -7.76
CA SER A 266 3.58 -13.95 -6.65
C SER A 266 2.47 -13.96 -5.59
N THR A 267 1.21 -14.21 -5.94
CA THR A 267 0.09 -14.04 -5.00
C THR A 267 0.07 -15.08 -3.88
N SER A 268 0.47 -16.33 -4.17
CA SER A 268 0.59 -17.37 -3.14
C SER A 268 1.72 -17.09 -2.14
N ILE A 269 2.67 -16.24 -2.49
CA ILE A 269 3.79 -15.86 -1.62
C ILE A 269 3.32 -14.91 -0.53
N TYR A 270 2.40 -13.99 -0.83
CA TYR A 270 1.89 -13.01 0.15
C TYR A 270 1.12 -13.63 1.31
N PHE A 271 0.44 -14.73 1.04
CA PHE A 271 -0.47 -15.37 1.97
C PHE A 271 0.01 -16.79 2.34
N ALA A 272 1.34 -17.02 2.30
CA ALA A 272 1.93 -18.25 2.79
C ALA A 272 1.76 -18.37 4.32
N GLU A 273 1.72 -19.60 4.82
CA GLU A 273 1.48 -19.96 6.21
C GLU A 273 2.17 -19.02 7.22
N ASN A 274 1.37 -18.43 8.11
CA ASN A 274 1.84 -17.58 9.24
C ASN A 274 2.81 -16.46 8.88
N LYS A 275 2.79 -15.98 7.63
CA LYS A 275 3.67 -14.90 7.19
C LYS A 275 3.29 -13.60 7.92
N PRO A 276 4.26 -12.88 8.49
CA PRO A 276 3.99 -11.59 9.10
C PRO A 276 3.71 -10.53 8.02
N TRP A 277 2.74 -9.66 8.30
CA TRP A 277 2.41 -8.52 7.46
C TRP A 277 2.59 -7.20 8.19
N MET A 278 3.04 -6.21 7.46
CA MET A 278 2.97 -4.80 7.83
C MET A 278 1.72 -4.20 7.21
N VAL A 279 0.90 -3.53 7.99
CA VAL A 279 -0.40 -3.03 7.52
C VAL A 279 -0.59 -1.58 7.93
N TYR A 280 -0.86 -0.72 6.95
CA TYR A 280 -1.34 0.64 7.20
C TYR A 280 -2.85 0.70 7.01
N ILE A 281 -3.55 1.19 8.03
CA ILE A 281 -5.01 1.32 8.06
C ILE A 281 -5.36 2.79 8.22
N PRO A 282 -5.92 3.44 7.18
CA PRO A 282 -6.32 4.83 7.28
C PRO A 282 -7.47 5.00 8.29
N LYS A 283 -7.42 6.11 9.06
CA LYS A 283 -8.54 6.54 9.91
C LYS A 283 -9.50 7.36 9.08
N THR A 284 -10.77 7.05 9.20
CA THR A 284 -11.86 7.91 8.70
C THR A 284 -12.14 8.99 9.73
N GLU A 285 -12.25 10.23 9.30
CA GLU A 285 -12.69 11.35 10.15
C GLU A 285 -14.20 11.30 10.41
#